data_35f929d97c10b104774617f16ef370fa
#
_entry.id   35f929d97c10b104774617f16ef370fa
#
_cell.length_a   1.000
_cell.length_b   1.000
_cell.length_c   1.000
_cell.angle_alpha   90.00
_cell.angle_beta   90.00
_cell.angle_gamma   90.00
#
_symmetry.space_group_name_H-M   'P 1'
#
loop_
_entity.id
_entity.type
_entity.pdbx_description
1 polymer ?
#
loop_
_entity_poly.entity_id
_entity_poly.type
_entity_poly.pdbx_seq_one_letter_code
_entity_poly.pdbx_strand_id
1 'polypeptide(L)'
;LVSLAIAPGSPVDFGFVSVGTIAPRRNGFTLIELLVVIAIIAILASLLLPALGRAKEKSKAARCNSNLHQHALAFAMYTDDNEGYYPAYSQWGTLGGKKGEMTMHGGLVEPEKRPLNTYAPSFGVFHCPADKGDSLHTDKFPKKIRSCYDGWGNSYLTVWSVETLRIQHVTGDSNYDLSSSRRPMKSSEMSRSPSNKLVTGDWPWWADRKKTHPRSQWHNYHDQYRFNVLLGDGHTEFFKFPKEAYNWNYTGPKPDPSYRWW
;
A
#
# COMPACT_ATOMS: atom_id res chain seq x y z
N LEU A 1 28.69 24.69 -90.10
CA LEU A 1 29.49 25.57 -89.26
C LEU A 1 29.03 27.01 -89.47
N VAL A 2 28.16 27.56 -88.59
CA VAL A 2 27.77 28.97 -88.55
C VAL A 2 28.27 29.54 -87.26
N SER A 3 29.23 30.39 -87.33
CA SER A 3 29.81 31.14 -86.22
C SER A 3 28.95 32.37 -85.98
N LEU A 4 28.32 32.46 -84.85
CA LEU A 4 27.52 33.61 -84.41
C LEU A 4 28.38 34.44 -83.46
N ALA A 5 28.83 35.62 -83.86
CA ALA A 5 29.52 36.55 -83.01
C ALA A 5 28.53 37.30 -82.14
N ILE A 6 28.72 37.23 -80.84
CA ILE A 6 27.94 37.99 -79.85
C ILE A 6 28.73 39.23 -79.48
N ALA A 7 28.12 40.42 -79.70
CA ALA A 7 28.64 41.71 -79.29
C ALA A 7 28.68 41.86 -77.74
N PRO A 8 29.62 42.63 -77.22
CA PRO A 8 29.71 42.85 -75.76
C PRO A 8 28.59 43.80 -75.29
N GLY A 9 27.69 43.22 -74.41
CA GLY A 9 26.68 44.00 -73.74
C GLY A 9 27.23 44.77 -72.56
N SER A 10 26.76 45.96 -72.34
CA SER A 10 27.05 46.87 -71.24
C SER A 10 26.75 46.26 -69.89
N PRO A 11 27.51 46.60 -68.83
CA PRO A 11 27.26 46.06 -67.48
C PRO A 11 25.93 46.53 -66.92
N VAL A 12 25.07 45.57 -66.52
CA VAL A 12 23.85 45.84 -65.77
C VAL A 12 24.23 46.07 -64.30
N ASP A 13 23.96 47.28 -63.88
CA ASP A 13 24.19 47.67 -62.48
C ASP A 13 23.07 47.03 -61.57
N PHE A 14 23.45 45.99 -60.84
CA PHE A 14 22.58 45.37 -59.87
C PHE A 14 22.62 46.20 -58.59
N GLY A 15 21.69 47.10 -58.44
CA GLY A 15 21.47 47.81 -57.19
C GLY A 15 21.15 46.84 -56.07
N PHE A 16 22.06 46.67 -55.15
CA PHE A 16 21.83 45.93 -53.90
C PHE A 16 20.75 46.65 -53.04
N VAL A 17 19.53 46.13 -53.03
CA VAL A 17 18.54 46.54 -52.08
C VAL A 17 18.99 46.02 -50.73
N SER A 18 19.46 46.87 -49.87
CA SER A 18 19.76 46.56 -48.46
C SER A 18 18.45 46.24 -47.75
N VAL A 19 18.16 44.94 -47.54
CA VAL A 19 17.09 44.49 -46.69
C VAL A 19 17.57 44.76 -45.25
N GLY A 20 17.03 45.81 -44.65
CA GLY A 20 17.25 46.13 -43.25
C GLY A 20 16.81 44.96 -42.40
N THR A 21 17.76 44.29 -41.74
CA THR A 21 17.50 43.29 -40.71
C THR A 21 16.78 43.99 -39.55
N ILE A 22 15.48 43.73 -39.42
CA ILE A 22 14.70 44.10 -38.23
C ILE A 22 15.21 43.20 -37.10
N ALA A 23 16.16 43.67 -36.30
CA ALA A 23 16.61 42.98 -35.10
C ALA A 23 15.39 42.79 -34.19
N PRO A 24 15.05 41.57 -33.76
CA PRO A 24 13.95 41.38 -32.82
C PRO A 24 14.26 42.16 -31.53
N ARG A 25 13.39 43.09 -31.15
CA ARG A 25 13.46 43.75 -29.84
C ARG A 25 13.43 42.66 -28.79
N ARG A 26 14.56 42.31 -28.22
CA ARG A 26 14.64 41.51 -27.00
C ARG A 26 14.11 42.40 -25.86
N ASN A 27 12.85 42.24 -25.54
CA ASN A 27 12.30 42.81 -24.28
C ASN A 27 13.07 42.13 -23.15
N GLY A 28 13.98 42.86 -22.53
CA GLY A 28 14.71 42.37 -21.37
C GLY A 28 13.71 42.21 -20.21
N PHE A 29 13.72 41.03 -19.60
CA PHE A 29 12.88 40.74 -18.41
C PHE A 29 13.41 41.56 -17.22
N THR A 30 12.56 42.33 -16.58
CA THR A 30 12.98 43.11 -15.42
C THR A 30 13.04 42.24 -14.15
N LEU A 31 13.90 42.61 -13.22
CA LEU A 31 14.04 41.91 -11.95
C LEU A 31 12.72 41.92 -11.16
N ILE A 32 11.94 42.97 -11.27
CA ILE A 32 10.62 43.12 -10.61
C ILE A 32 9.61 42.14 -11.21
N GLU A 33 9.54 42.00 -12.53
CA GLU A 33 8.64 41.05 -13.22
C GLU A 33 8.96 39.61 -12.77
N LEU A 34 10.24 39.24 -12.66
CA LEU A 34 10.64 37.93 -12.16
C LEU A 34 10.22 37.74 -10.71
N LEU A 35 10.45 38.75 -9.87
CA LEU A 35 10.15 38.69 -8.44
C LEU A 35 8.65 38.55 -8.17
N VAL A 36 7.79 39.26 -8.92
CA VAL A 36 6.33 39.13 -8.80
C VAL A 36 5.86 37.75 -9.22
N VAL A 37 6.39 37.18 -10.29
CA VAL A 37 6.03 35.83 -10.75
C VAL A 37 6.37 34.78 -9.69
N ILE A 38 7.59 34.81 -9.13
CA ILE A 38 7.96 33.83 -8.08
C ILE A 38 7.14 34.02 -6.81
N ALA A 39 6.77 35.25 -6.44
CA ALA A 39 5.91 35.53 -5.31
C ALA A 39 4.51 34.91 -5.49
N ILE A 40 3.91 35.07 -6.67
CA ILE A 40 2.60 34.46 -6.99
C ILE A 40 2.69 32.94 -6.96
N ILE A 41 3.74 32.35 -7.57
CA ILE A 41 3.96 30.90 -7.54
C ILE A 41 4.12 30.40 -6.09
N ALA A 42 4.87 31.13 -5.26
CA ALA A 42 5.07 30.75 -3.85
C ALA A 42 3.75 30.75 -3.06
N ILE A 43 2.90 31.76 -3.27
CA ILE A 43 1.58 31.85 -2.63
C ILE A 43 0.70 30.67 -3.08
N LEU A 44 0.60 30.42 -4.39
CA LEU A 44 -0.20 29.31 -4.92
C LEU A 44 0.31 27.96 -4.42
N ALA A 45 1.63 27.75 -4.44
CA ALA A 45 2.25 26.52 -3.96
C ALA A 45 1.99 26.29 -2.46
N SER A 46 2.05 27.35 -1.63
CA SER A 46 1.80 27.24 -0.20
C SER A 46 0.39 26.76 0.15
N LEU A 47 -0.61 27.05 -0.69
CA LEU A 47 -1.98 26.59 -0.55
C LEU A 47 -2.19 25.19 -1.10
N LEU A 48 -1.48 24.83 -2.19
CA LEU A 48 -1.63 23.55 -2.88
C LEU A 48 -0.91 22.40 -2.17
N LEU A 49 0.30 22.62 -1.62
CA LEU A 49 1.10 21.55 -1.03
C LEU A 49 0.41 20.80 0.12
N PRO A 50 -0.25 21.48 1.10
CA PRO A 50 -0.98 20.77 2.15
C PRO A 50 -2.18 19.97 1.63
N ALA A 51 -2.88 20.49 0.61
CA ALA A 51 -4.01 19.80 -0.01
C ALA A 51 -3.56 18.54 -0.76
N LEU A 52 -2.46 18.64 -1.53
CA LEU A 52 -1.87 17.52 -2.26
C LEU A 52 -1.36 16.42 -1.30
N GLY A 53 -0.75 16.81 -0.19
CA GLY A 53 -0.34 15.86 0.85
C GLY A 53 -1.52 15.03 1.37
N ARG A 54 -2.62 15.68 1.71
CA ARG A 54 -3.86 15.02 2.17
C ARG A 54 -4.47 14.12 1.09
N ALA A 55 -4.51 14.59 -0.15
CA ALA A 55 -5.02 13.80 -1.28
C ALA A 55 -4.18 12.54 -1.50
N LYS A 56 -2.86 12.63 -1.41
CA LYS A 56 -1.93 11.49 -1.54
C LYS A 56 -2.16 10.44 -0.45
N GLU A 57 -2.33 10.83 0.80
CA GLU A 57 -2.61 9.88 1.89
C GLU A 57 -3.98 9.20 1.72
N LYS A 58 -5.03 9.94 1.30
CA LYS A 58 -6.34 9.34 0.96
C LYS A 58 -6.22 8.33 -0.20
N SER A 59 -5.43 8.65 -1.23
CA SER A 59 -5.20 7.73 -2.35
C SER A 59 -4.51 6.43 -1.90
N LYS A 60 -3.52 6.51 -1.01
CA LYS A 60 -2.89 5.32 -0.43
C LYS A 60 -3.90 4.47 0.35
N ALA A 61 -4.72 5.10 1.19
CA ALA A 61 -5.75 4.42 1.97
C ALA A 61 -6.78 3.72 1.05
N ALA A 62 -7.23 4.39 0.01
CA ALA A 62 -8.15 3.81 -0.98
C ALA A 62 -7.54 2.58 -1.68
N ARG A 63 -6.25 2.64 -2.03
CA ARG A 63 -5.54 1.49 -2.62
C ARG A 63 -5.40 0.33 -1.63
N CYS A 64 -5.12 0.59 -0.35
CA CYS A 64 -5.06 -0.46 0.67
C CYS A 64 -6.43 -1.11 0.88
N ASN A 65 -7.51 -0.32 0.89
CA ASN A 65 -8.87 -0.86 0.92
C ASN A 65 -9.17 -1.74 -0.28
N SER A 66 -8.82 -1.29 -1.49
CA SER A 66 -8.96 -2.10 -2.71
C SER A 66 -8.18 -3.42 -2.64
N ASN A 67 -6.97 -3.39 -2.07
CA ASN A 67 -6.18 -4.60 -1.84
C ASN A 67 -6.90 -5.56 -0.87
N LEU A 68 -7.44 -5.04 0.23
CA LEU A 68 -8.18 -5.86 1.20
C LEU A 68 -9.44 -6.49 0.60
N HIS A 69 -10.16 -5.80 -0.29
CA HIS A 69 -11.25 -6.41 -1.05
C HIS A 69 -10.76 -7.55 -1.96
N GLN A 70 -9.59 -7.41 -2.58
CA GLN A 70 -8.98 -8.50 -3.36
C GLN A 70 -8.56 -9.67 -2.47
N HIS A 71 -8.13 -9.41 -1.23
CA HIS A 71 -7.91 -10.47 -0.25
C HIS A 71 -9.21 -11.21 0.09
N ALA A 72 -10.33 -10.49 0.25
CA ALA A 72 -11.63 -11.11 0.51
C ALA A 72 -12.01 -12.09 -0.61
N LEU A 73 -11.84 -11.68 -1.87
CA LEU A 73 -12.09 -12.54 -3.02
C LEU A 73 -11.14 -13.75 -3.04
N ALA A 74 -9.85 -13.53 -2.78
CA ALA A 74 -8.87 -14.62 -2.72
C ALA A 74 -9.17 -15.62 -1.59
N PHE A 75 -9.62 -15.16 -0.43
CA PHE A 75 -10.09 -16.03 0.65
C PHE A 75 -11.33 -16.83 0.26
N ALA A 76 -12.32 -16.19 -0.37
CA ALA A 76 -13.53 -16.86 -0.82
C ALA A 76 -13.21 -17.97 -1.82
N MET A 77 -12.40 -17.68 -2.86
CA MET A 77 -11.97 -18.69 -3.83
C MET A 77 -11.17 -19.80 -3.18
N TYR A 78 -10.27 -19.46 -2.24
CA TYR A 78 -9.53 -20.48 -1.51
C TYR A 78 -10.45 -21.41 -0.72
N THR A 79 -11.43 -20.86 0.03
CA THR A 79 -12.35 -21.67 0.84
C THR A 79 -13.25 -22.55 -0.01
N ASP A 80 -13.65 -22.09 -1.19
CA ASP A 80 -14.42 -22.91 -2.15
C ASP A 80 -13.65 -24.15 -2.61
N ASP A 81 -12.35 -23.99 -2.87
CA ASP A 81 -11.47 -25.10 -3.30
C ASP A 81 -10.99 -25.99 -2.14
N ASN A 82 -11.17 -25.57 -0.89
CA ASN A 82 -10.62 -26.23 0.30
C ASN A 82 -11.68 -26.61 1.35
N GLU A 83 -12.79 -27.22 0.94
CA GLU A 83 -13.86 -27.74 1.81
C GLU A 83 -14.41 -26.71 2.84
N GLY A 84 -14.35 -25.44 2.48
CA GLY A 84 -14.76 -24.32 3.32
C GLY A 84 -13.74 -23.88 4.37
N TYR A 85 -12.55 -24.47 4.42
CA TYR A 85 -11.53 -24.07 5.38
C TYR A 85 -10.70 -22.89 4.86
N TYR A 86 -10.38 -21.97 5.78
CA TYR A 86 -9.38 -20.94 5.55
C TYR A 86 -7.97 -21.53 5.48
N PRO A 87 -6.97 -20.80 4.95
CA PRO A 87 -5.62 -21.34 4.81
C PRO A 87 -4.98 -21.76 6.14
N ALA A 88 -4.29 -22.90 6.11
CA ALA A 88 -3.34 -23.26 7.16
C ALA A 88 -1.92 -22.95 6.68
N TYR A 89 -1.15 -22.22 7.48
CA TYR A 89 0.25 -21.88 7.16
C TYR A 89 1.06 -21.64 8.43
N SER A 90 2.38 -21.85 8.32
CA SER A 90 3.25 -21.94 9.50
C SER A 90 3.71 -20.62 10.08
N GLN A 91 3.50 -19.50 9.39
CA GLN A 91 4.09 -18.21 9.76
C GLN A 91 3.20 -17.03 9.36
N TRP A 92 3.19 -15.96 10.12
CA TRP A 92 2.32 -14.80 9.96
C TRP A 92 2.43 -14.08 8.61
N GLY A 93 3.63 -14.05 8.01
CA GLY A 93 3.87 -13.39 6.72
C GLY A 93 3.60 -14.25 5.49
N THR A 94 3.27 -15.55 5.64
CA THR A 94 3.25 -16.50 4.52
C THR A 94 1.91 -16.65 3.83
N LEU A 95 0.91 -15.85 4.17
CA LEU A 95 -0.42 -15.96 3.59
C LEU A 95 -0.43 -15.70 2.08
N GLY A 96 0.29 -14.69 1.63
CA GLY A 96 0.42 -14.29 0.23
C GLY A 96 1.54 -13.27 0.03
N GLY A 97 1.75 -12.86 -1.21
CA GLY A 97 2.74 -11.87 -1.61
C GLY A 97 4.06 -12.44 -2.13
N LYS A 98 5.10 -11.61 -2.17
CA LYS A 98 6.43 -11.97 -2.69
C LYS A 98 7.30 -12.67 -1.64
N LYS A 99 8.42 -13.23 -2.04
CA LYS A 99 9.51 -13.58 -1.11
C LYS A 99 10.07 -12.30 -0.48
N GLY A 100 10.16 -12.26 0.84
CA GLY A 100 10.79 -11.16 1.58
C GLY A 100 12.27 -11.41 1.85
N GLU A 101 12.87 -10.55 2.67
CA GLU A 101 14.29 -10.59 3.00
C GLU A 101 14.57 -11.07 4.44
N MET A 102 13.55 -11.24 5.27
CA MET A 102 13.68 -11.62 6.69
C MET A 102 13.38 -13.09 6.92
N THR A 103 14.16 -13.75 7.76
CA THR A 103 13.95 -15.15 8.17
C THR A 103 12.75 -15.33 9.08
N MET A 104 12.44 -14.32 9.92
CA MET A 104 11.30 -14.35 10.84
C MET A 104 9.98 -14.28 10.09
N HIS A 105 8.92 -14.78 10.71
CA HIS A 105 7.54 -14.73 10.23
C HIS A 105 7.35 -15.26 8.80
N GLY A 106 8.25 -16.11 8.35
CA GLY A 106 8.16 -16.76 7.04
C GLY A 106 8.49 -15.86 5.85
N GLY A 107 9.26 -14.78 6.06
CA GLY A 107 9.62 -13.87 4.96
C GLY A 107 10.34 -14.54 3.81
N LEU A 108 11.19 -15.54 4.07
CA LEU A 108 11.93 -16.28 3.03
C LEU A 108 11.12 -17.38 2.34
N VAL A 109 9.84 -17.58 2.71
CA VAL A 109 8.98 -18.56 2.04
C VAL A 109 8.71 -18.12 0.60
N GLU A 110 8.92 -19.06 -0.32
CA GLU A 110 8.74 -18.83 -1.76
C GLU A 110 7.27 -18.50 -2.07
N PRO A 111 7.00 -17.63 -3.08
CA PRO A 111 5.66 -17.21 -3.43
C PRO A 111 4.70 -18.36 -3.77
N GLU A 112 5.20 -19.43 -4.38
CA GLU A 112 4.42 -20.60 -4.79
C GLU A 112 3.89 -21.40 -3.58
N LYS A 113 4.49 -21.23 -2.42
CA LYS A 113 4.10 -21.87 -1.16
C LYS A 113 3.14 -21.02 -0.34
N ARG A 114 2.77 -19.83 -0.82
CA ARG A 114 1.86 -18.92 -0.14
C ARG A 114 0.43 -19.16 -0.64
N PRO A 115 -0.49 -19.59 0.23
CA PRO A 115 -1.78 -20.16 -0.20
C PRO A 115 -2.66 -19.20 -1.01
N LEU A 116 -2.65 -17.92 -0.76
CA LEU A 116 -3.50 -16.97 -1.49
C LEU A 116 -2.91 -16.49 -2.82
N ASN A 117 -1.64 -16.78 -3.11
CA ASN A 117 -1.04 -16.29 -4.36
C ASN A 117 -1.67 -16.86 -5.63
N THR A 118 -2.21 -18.07 -5.56
CA THR A 118 -2.93 -18.71 -6.68
C THR A 118 -4.24 -17.96 -7.01
N TYR A 119 -4.84 -17.35 -6.01
CA TYR A 119 -6.14 -16.69 -6.12
C TYR A 119 -6.01 -15.16 -6.24
N ALA A 120 -4.83 -14.62 -6.09
CA ALA A 120 -4.59 -13.18 -6.17
C ALA A 120 -4.14 -12.78 -7.58
N PRO A 121 -4.61 -11.65 -8.13
CA PRO A 121 -4.27 -11.20 -9.48
C PRO A 121 -2.78 -10.84 -9.62
N SER A 122 -2.12 -10.49 -8.54
CA SER A 122 -0.68 -10.21 -8.49
C SER A 122 -0.19 -10.13 -7.05
N PHE A 123 1.12 -10.23 -6.82
CA PHE A 123 1.72 -10.02 -5.49
C PHE A 123 1.56 -8.59 -4.98
N GLY A 124 1.29 -7.63 -5.87
CA GLY A 124 1.08 -6.23 -5.52
C GLY A 124 -0.14 -5.99 -4.63
N VAL A 125 -1.13 -6.91 -4.59
CA VAL A 125 -2.28 -6.80 -3.70
C VAL A 125 -1.91 -7.01 -2.23
N PHE A 126 -0.76 -7.64 -1.96
CA PHE A 126 -0.22 -7.80 -0.61
C PHE A 126 0.68 -6.63 -0.17
N HIS A 127 0.80 -5.60 -0.98
CA HIS A 127 1.58 -4.39 -0.70
C HIS A 127 0.68 -3.19 -0.42
N CYS A 128 0.68 -2.71 0.83
CA CYS A 128 0.08 -1.43 1.18
C CYS A 128 1.05 -0.28 0.82
N PRO A 129 0.66 0.70 -0.03
CA PRO A 129 1.55 1.82 -0.41
C PRO A 129 1.87 2.79 0.74
N ALA A 130 1.23 2.64 1.89
CA ALA A 130 1.54 3.39 3.10
C ALA A 130 2.44 2.62 4.06
N ASP A 131 2.84 1.39 3.73
CA ASP A 131 3.70 0.54 4.56
C ASP A 131 5.04 1.21 4.86
N LYS A 132 5.29 1.47 6.13
CA LYS A 132 6.51 2.08 6.67
C LYS A 132 7.35 1.09 7.48
N GLY A 133 6.98 -0.19 7.44
CA GLY A 133 7.58 -1.24 8.24
C GLY A 133 6.90 -1.43 9.60
N ASP A 134 7.59 -2.12 10.47
CA ASP A 134 7.11 -2.53 11.78
C ASP A 134 8.01 -1.93 12.87
N SER A 135 7.39 -1.38 13.92
CA SER A 135 8.10 -0.80 15.05
C SER A 135 8.82 -1.83 15.93
N LEU A 136 8.40 -3.10 15.90
CA LEU A 136 8.97 -4.15 16.73
C LEU A 136 10.14 -4.87 16.06
N HIS A 137 10.01 -5.15 14.77
CA HIS A 137 10.95 -6.02 14.06
C HIS A 137 11.88 -5.28 13.11
N THR A 138 11.40 -4.32 12.35
CA THR A 138 12.23 -3.65 11.33
C THR A 138 13.25 -2.67 11.92
N ASP A 139 13.07 -2.22 13.16
CA ASP A 139 14.08 -1.39 13.84
C ASP A 139 15.31 -2.20 14.30
N LYS A 140 15.16 -3.51 14.43
CA LYS A 140 16.22 -4.43 14.88
C LYS A 140 17.05 -5.00 13.72
N PHE A 141 16.66 -4.75 12.47
CA PHE A 141 17.24 -5.38 11.29
C PHE A 141 17.98 -4.39 10.38
N PRO A 142 18.75 -4.86 9.39
CA PRO A 142 19.57 -4.00 8.56
C PRO A 142 18.77 -2.84 7.96
N LYS A 143 19.36 -1.67 7.91
CA LYS A 143 18.77 -0.40 7.39
C LYS A 143 18.11 -0.48 6.01
N LYS A 144 18.26 -1.62 5.30
CA LYS A 144 17.69 -1.86 3.97
C LYS A 144 16.19 -2.16 3.98
N ILE A 145 15.64 -2.77 5.06
CA ILE A 145 14.23 -3.16 5.13
C ILE A 145 13.41 -1.95 5.55
N ARG A 146 12.64 -1.42 4.62
CA ARG A 146 11.84 -0.19 4.81
C ARG A 146 10.36 -0.43 5.02
N SER A 147 9.88 -1.62 4.65
CA SER A 147 8.47 -1.99 4.71
C SER A 147 8.29 -3.42 5.20
N CYS A 148 7.12 -3.77 5.70
CA CYS A 148 6.74 -5.15 5.97
C CYS A 148 6.73 -5.98 4.69
N TYR A 149 6.34 -5.38 3.58
CA TYR A 149 6.38 -6.01 2.27
C TYR A 149 7.80 -6.41 1.83
N ASP A 150 8.80 -5.59 2.12
CA ASP A 150 10.19 -5.94 1.84
C ASP A 150 10.70 -7.02 2.79
N GLY A 151 10.32 -6.93 4.07
CA GLY A 151 10.76 -7.90 5.08
C GLY A 151 10.11 -9.27 4.92
N TRP A 152 8.79 -9.31 4.76
CA TRP A 152 8.02 -10.55 4.81
C TRP A 152 7.23 -10.86 3.54
N GLY A 153 7.28 -9.96 2.56
CA GLY A 153 6.53 -10.11 1.32
C GLY A 153 5.05 -9.74 1.42
N ASN A 154 4.60 -9.26 2.59
CA ASN A 154 3.20 -8.95 2.87
C ASN A 154 3.12 -7.76 3.85
N SER A 155 2.26 -6.80 3.55
CA SER A 155 1.96 -5.63 4.41
C SER A 155 0.76 -5.86 5.34
N TYR A 156 0.08 -7.00 5.23
CA TYR A 156 -1.14 -7.28 5.97
C TYR A 156 -0.94 -8.45 6.94
N LEU A 157 -1.49 -8.31 8.13
CA LEU A 157 -1.41 -9.33 9.15
C LEU A 157 -2.79 -9.95 9.39
N THR A 158 -2.87 -11.26 9.19
CA THR A 158 -4.06 -12.06 9.46
C THR A 158 -3.95 -12.72 10.83
N VAL A 159 -5.07 -12.89 11.51
CA VAL A 159 -5.09 -13.60 12.79
C VAL A 159 -4.79 -15.07 12.55
N TRP A 160 -3.66 -15.53 13.07
CA TRP A 160 -3.11 -16.85 12.85
C TRP A 160 -3.07 -17.68 14.13
N SER A 161 -3.66 -18.84 14.13
CA SER A 161 -3.69 -19.92 15.13
C SER A 161 -3.62 -19.55 16.63
N VAL A 162 -3.66 -18.27 16.97
CA VAL A 162 -3.60 -17.74 18.33
C VAL A 162 -4.77 -16.82 18.57
N GLU A 163 -5.64 -17.19 19.50
CA GLU A 163 -6.73 -16.33 19.93
C GLU A 163 -6.18 -15.25 20.86
N THR A 164 -6.40 -14.01 20.50
CA THR A 164 -5.98 -12.87 21.31
C THR A 164 -6.92 -11.70 21.14
N LEU A 165 -7.01 -10.83 22.13
CA LEU A 165 -7.82 -9.61 22.08
C LEU A 165 -9.30 -9.87 21.71
N ARG A 166 -9.88 -11.00 22.11
CA ARG A 166 -11.22 -11.51 21.74
C ARG A 166 -11.35 -11.96 20.29
N ILE A 167 -10.29 -11.95 19.53
CA ILE A 167 -10.32 -12.31 18.12
C ILE A 167 -10.02 -13.80 18.00
N GLN A 168 -10.94 -14.55 17.43
CA GLN A 168 -10.70 -15.91 17.01
C GLN A 168 -9.76 -15.88 15.79
N HIS A 169 -8.80 -16.79 15.76
CA HIS A 169 -7.95 -16.94 14.55
C HIS A 169 -8.80 -17.30 13.34
N VAL A 170 -8.33 -16.88 12.17
CA VAL A 170 -8.95 -17.20 10.88
C VAL A 170 -8.17 -18.31 10.19
N THR A 171 -6.86 -18.14 10.09
CA THR A 171 -5.96 -19.10 9.47
C THR A 171 -5.37 -20.01 10.53
N GLY A 172 -5.18 -21.29 10.18
CA GLY A 172 -4.64 -22.29 11.09
C GLY A 172 -3.13 -22.45 11.03
N ASP A 173 -2.60 -23.39 11.80
CA ASP A 173 -1.23 -23.86 11.72
C ASP A 173 -1.11 -24.95 10.66
N SER A 174 -0.05 -24.99 9.87
CA SER A 174 0.19 -26.03 8.86
C SER A 174 0.33 -27.44 9.45
N ASN A 175 0.64 -27.54 10.73
CA ASN A 175 0.78 -28.79 11.46
C ASN A 175 -0.43 -29.08 12.37
N TYR A 176 -1.61 -28.59 12.01
CA TYR A 176 -2.81 -28.81 12.80
C TYR A 176 -3.39 -30.21 12.58
N ASP A 177 -4.04 -30.70 13.63
CA ASP A 177 -5.00 -31.79 13.57
C ASP A 177 -6.43 -31.18 13.59
N LEU A 178 -7.38 -31.79 12.90
CA LEU A 178 -8.76 -31.29 12.79
C LEU A 178 -9.48 -31.14 14.14
N SER A 179 -9.06 -31.87 15.16
CA SER A 179 -9.54 -31.76 16.54
C SER A 179 -8.85 -30.60 17.31
N SER A 180 -7.74 -30.07 16.75
CA SER A 180 -6.92 -29.05 17.40
C SER A 180 -7.58 -27.68 17.35
N SER A 181 -7.43 -26.91 18.43
CA SER A 181 -7.76 -25.47 18.45
C SER A 181 -6.94 -24.63 17.46
N ARG A 182 -5.93 -25.21 16.84
CA ARG A 182 -5.08 -24.55 15.82
C ARG A 182 -5.53 -24.80 14.39
N ARG A 183 -6.62 -25.53 14.16
CA ARG A 183 -7.17 -25.71 12.82
C ARG A 183 -7.64 -24.37 12.24
N PRO A 184 -7.58 -24.18 10.91
CA PRO A 184 -8.15 -22.98 10.31
C PRO A 184 -9.67 -22.91 10.54
N MET A 185 -10.21 -21.72 10.60
CA MET A 185 -11.65 -21.49 10.68
C MET A 185 -12.36 -22.02 9.41
N LYS A 186 -13.60 -22.45 9.54
CA LYS A 186 -14.49 -22.71 8.40
C LYS A 186 -15.32 -21.49 8.04
N SER A 187 -15.65 -21.37 6.76
CA SER A 187 -16.59 -20.33 6.25
C SER A 187 -17.95 -20.38 6.94
N SER A 188 -18.43 -21.58 7.33
CA SER A 188 -19.66 -21.76 8.12
C SER A 188 -19.56 -21.19 9.55
N GLU A 189 -18.37 -21.16 10.13
CA GLU A 189 -18.13 -20.50 11.43
C GLU A 189 -18.07 -18.97 11.26
N MET A 190 -17.47 -18.51 10.18
CA MET A 190 -17.42 -17.10 9.79
C MET A 190 -18.82 -16.53 9.63
N SER A 191 -19.76 -17.30 9.06
CA SER A 191 -21.12 -16.86 8.76
C SER A 191 -21.99 -16.57 10.00
N ARG A 192 -21.53 -16.90 11.21
CA ARG A 192 -22.26 -16.57 12.46
C ARG A 192 -22.40 -15.08 12.69
N SER A 193 -21.37 -14.30 12.40
CA SER A 193 -21.40 -12.84 12.49
C SER A 193 -20.29 -12.25 11.60
N PRO A 194 -20.45 -12.34 10.27
CA PRO A 194 -19.38 -12.02 9.33
C PRO A 194 -19.00 -10.53 9.34
N SER A 195 -19.97 -9.64 9.56
CA SER A 195 -19.73 -8.18 9.63
C SER A 195 -18.96 -7.74 10.88
N ASN A 196 -18.86 -8.60 11.88
CA ASN A 196 -18.09 -8.34 13.09
C ASN A 196 -16.77 -9.10 13.13
N LYS A 197 -16.58 -10.11 12.26
CA LYS A 197 -15.39 -10.97 12.25
C LYS A 197 -14.22 -10.28 11.60
N LEU A 198 -13.16 -10.01 12.36
CA LEU A 198 -11.93 -9.46 11.83
C LEU A 198 -11.12 -10.58 11.18
N VAL A 199 -10.73 -10.37 9.91
CA VAL A 199 -9.97 -11.36 9.12
C VAL A 199 -8.51 -10.97 9.02
N THR A 200 -8.22 -9.79 8.49
CA THR A 200 -6.86 -9.28 8.28
C THR A 200 -6.87 -7.76 8.28
N GLY A 201 -5.72 -7.15 8.40
CA GLY A 201 -5.61 -5.69 8.36
C GLY A 201 -4.18 -5.23 8.20
N ASP A 202 -3.99 -3.92 8.14
CA ASP A 202 -2.66 -3.30 8.10
C ASP A 202 -1.76 -3.89 9.20
N TRP A 203 -0.54 -4.33 8.89
CA TRP A 203 0.33 -5.04 9.82
C TRP A 203 0.42 -4.45 11.24
N PRO A 204 0.46 -3.12 11.44
CA PRO A 204 0.57 -2.53 12.77
C PRO A 204 -0.71 -2.61 13.63
N TRP A 205 -1.80 -3.18 13.17
CA TRP A 205 -3.02 -3.28 13.99
C TRP A 205 -2.81 -4.16 15.23
N TRP A 206 -1.88 -5.11 15.18
CA TRP A 206 -1.62 -6.06 16.25
C TRP A 206 -1.14 -5.38 17.55
N ALA A 207 -1.49 -5.94 18.70
CA ALA A 207 -1.35 -5.30 20.01
C ALA A 207 0.10 -5.00 20.44
N ASP A 208 1.05 -5.82 20.02
CA ASP A 208 2.46 -5.69 20.41
C ASP A 208 3.20 -4.55 19.67
N ARG A 209 2.53 -3.89 18.70
CA ARG A 209 3.11 -2.75 17.98
C ARG A 209 2.93 -1.46 18.76
N LYS A 210 4.04 -0.75 18.99
CA LYS A 210 4.02 0.56 19.65
C LYS A 210 3.29 1.57 18.75
N LYS A 211 2.05 1.88 19.09
CA LYS A 211 1.14 2.70 18.27
C LYS A 211 1.64 4.13 18.03
N THR A 212 2.42 4.68 18.99
CA THR A 212 3.02 6.02 18.86
C THR A 212 4.26 6.06 17.95
N HIS A 213 4.80 4.91 17.57
CA HIS A 213 5.97 4.84 16.73
C HIS A 213 5.63 5.19 15.27
N PRO A 214 6.41 6.05 14.57
CA PRO A 214 6.10 6.48 13.20
C PRO A 214 5.91 5.32 12.20
N ARG A 215 6.63 4.21 12.39
CA ARG A 215 6.48 3.00 11.57
C ARG A 215 5.17 2.25 11.79
N SER A 216 4.49 2.45 12.92
CA SER A 216 3.16 1.89 13.18
C SER A 216 2.02 2.78 12.70
N GLN A 217 2.33 3.97 12.18
CA GLN A 217 1.34 4.96 11.77
C GLN A 217 1.27 5.07 10.23
N TRP A 218 0.78 4.02 9.58
CA TRP A 218 0.75 3.98 8.12
C TRP A 218 -0.28 4.94 7.52
N HIS A 219 -1.53 4.82 7.99
CA HIS A 219 -2.66 5.63 7.55
C HIS A 219 -3.14 6.59 8.65
N ASN A 220 -2.45 6.60 9.79
CA ASN A 220 -2.83 7.39 10.95
C ASN A 220 -2.54 8.87 10.72
N TYR A 221 -3.50 9.51 10.09
CA TYR A 221 -3.57 10.94 10.03
C TYR A 221 -4.17 11.47 11.33
N HIS A 222 -3.47 12.33 12.04
CA HIS A 222 -3.87 12.92 13.34
C HIS A 222 -3.96 11.94 14.53
N ASP A 223 -3.02 11.00 14.67
CA ASP A 223 -2.88 10.11 15.84
C ASP A 223 -4.16 9.33 16.23
N GLN A 224 -5.00 9.00 15.24
CA GLN A 224 -6.28 8.34 15.51
C GLN A 224 -6.18 6.84 15.81
N TYR A 225 -5.00 6.25 15.69
CA TYR A 225 -4.77 4.79 15.90
C TYR A 225 -5.80 3.91 15.21
N ARG A 226 -6.06 4.22 13.94
CA ARG A 226 -6.97 3.47 13.07
C ARG A 226 -6.16 2.68 12.05
N PHE A 227 -6.70 1.53 11.67
CA PHE A 227 -6.09 0.63 10.70
C PHE A 227 -7.15 0.20 9.69
N ASN A 228 -6.78 0.01 8.44
CA ASN A 228 -7.66 -0.64 7.50
C ASN A 228 -7.73 -2.12 7.89
N VAL A 229 -8.93 -2.63 8.03
CA VAL A 229 -9.21 -4.03 8.34
C VAL A 229 -10.22 -4.59 7.36
N LEU A 230 -10.11 -5.88 7.09
CA LEU A 230 -11.07 -6.67 6.35
C LEU A 230 -11.91 -7.45 7.33
N LEU A 231 -13.24 -7.43 7.17
CA LEU A 231 -14.15 -8.23 7.93
C LEU A 231 -14.68 -9.42 7.10
N GLY A 232 -15.31 -10.36 7.79
CA GLY A 232 -15.68 -11.67 7.24
C GLY A 232 -16.73 -11.64 6.13
N ASP A 233 -17.50 -10.58 6.00
CA ASP A 233 -18.43 -10.34 4.89
C ASP A 233 -17.79 -9.67 3.66
N GLY A 234 -16.48 -9.44 3.72
CA GLY A 234 -15.71 -8.80 2.65
C GLY A 234 -15.69 -7.27 2.68
N HIS A 235 -16.40 -6.62 3.62
CA HIS A 235 -16.26 -5.18 3.73
C HIS A 235 -14.97 -4.78 4.44
N THR A 236 -14.49 -3.58 4.12
CA THR A 236 -13.31 -2.99 4.74
C THR A 236 -13.69 -1.80 5.59
N GLU A 237 -13.00 -1.64 6.71
CA GLU A 237 -13.24 -0.52 7.62
C GLU A 237 -11.91 0.11 8.05
N PHE A 238 -11.91 1.44 8.21
CA PHE A 238 -10.83 2.15 8.91
C PHE A 238 -11.12 2.12 10.41
N PHE A 239 -10.82 0.96 11.02
CA PHE A 239 -11.24 0.56 12.34
C PHE A 239 -10.36 1.19 13.43
N LYS A 240 -10.99 1.69 14.49
CA LYS A 240 -10.32 2.18 15.71
C LYS A 240 -10.44 1.13 16.80
N PHE A 241 -9.32 0.49 17.11
CA PHE A 241 -9.30 -0.42 18.26
C PHE A 241 -9.43 0.33 19.59
N PRO A 242 -10.06 -0.25 20.60
CA PRO A 242 -10.10 0.31 21.94
C PRO A 242 -8.69 0.30 22.55
N LYS A 243 -8.45 1.19 23.52
CA LYS A 243 -7.12 1.36 24.12
C LYS A 243 -6.62 0.08 24.82
N GLU A 244 -7.50 -0.70 25.36
CA GLU A 244 -7.23 -1.99 25.99
C GLU A 244 -6.56 -2.97 25.03
N ALA A 245 -6.93 -2.94 23.76
CA ALA A 245 -6.35 -3.76 22.70
C ALA A 245 -4.91 -3.36 22.30
N TYR A 246 -4.34 -2.31 22.88
CA TYR A 246 -2.95 -1.90 22.66
C TYR A 246 -1.96 -2.60 23.58
N ASN A 247 -2.43 -3.44 24.47
CA ASN A 247 -1.58 -4.18 25.39
C ASN A 247 -1.53 -5.66 24.97
N TRP A 248 -0.34 -6.16 24.71
CA TRP A 248 -0.12 -7.58 24.40
C TRP A 248 -0.61 -8.52 25.50
N ASN A 249 -0.53 -8.09 26.74
CA ASN A 249 -0.98 -8.88 27.90
C ASN A 249 -2.50 -8.79 28.12
N TYR A 250 -3.24 -8.16 27.23
CA TYR A 250 -4.69 -8.10 27.33
C TYR A 250 -5.28 -9.49 27.10
N THR A 251 -5.61 -10.14 28.19
CA THR A 251 -6.29 -11.45 28.23
C THR A 251 -7.81 -11.26 28.27
N GLY A 252 -8.36 -10.46 27.42
CA GLY A 252 -9.80 -10.21 27.39
C GLY A 252 -10.64 -11.48 27.30
N PRO A 253 -11.98 -11.38 27.38
CA PRO A 253 -12.87 -12.54 27.25
C PRO A 253 -12.55 -13.34 25.99
N LYS A 254 -12.91 -14.62 25.99
CA LYS A 254 -12.80 -15.50 24.81
C LYS A 254 -13.49 -14.87 23.59
N PRO A 255 -13.10 -15.24 22.38
CA PRO A 255 -13.79 -14.82 21.16
C PRO A 255 -15.30 -15.07 21.25
N ASP A 256 -16.09 -14.08 20.89
CA ASP A 256 -17.54 -14.16 20.92
C ASP A 256 -18.11 -13.41 19.69
N PRO A 257 -18.90 -14.10 18.83
CA PRO A 257 -19.48 -13.49 17.63
C PRO A 257 -20.41 -12.30 17.90
N SER A 258 -20.90 -12.10 19.12
CA SER A 258 -21.68 -10.93 19.49
C SER A 258 -20.86 -9.65 19.59
N TYR A 259 -19.54 -9.76 19.70
CA TYR A 259 -18.65 -8.61 19.72
C TYR A 259 -18.21 -8.22 18.33
N ARG A 260 -18.08 -6.91 18.13
CA ARG A 260 -17.35 -6.38 17.00
C ARG A 260 -15.88 -6.79 17.13
N TRP A 261 -15.21 -7.11 16.03
CA TRP A 261 -13.82 -7.62 15.96
C TRP A 261 -13.57 -9.00 16.59
N TRP A 262 -14.54 -9.82 16.71
CA TRP A 262 -14.33 -11.20 17.24
C TRP A 262 -13.44 -12.08 16.33
#